data_ff39a91fe630660cec6633b9f52a70f9
#
_entry.id   ff39a91fe630660cec6633b9f52a70f9
#
_cell.length_a   1.000
_cell.length_b   1.000
_cell.length_c   1.000
_cell.angle_alpha   90.00
_cell.angle_beta   90.00
_cell.angle_gamma   90.00
#
_symmetry.space_group_name_H-M   'P 1'
#
loop_
_entity.id
_entity.type
_entity.pdbx_description
1 polymer ?
#
loop_
_entity_poly.entity_id
_entity_poly.type
_entity_poly.pdbx_seq_one_letter_code
_entity_poly.pdbx_strand_id
1 'polypeptide(L)'
;MPFAFNLTFDPKTSLEIERLYAGLAALDIPKRDLITQYGPCVTVLVVGDRVRPAFVVDVLKLRLPEMGSVSAALTEPCIIDGTPPALSLRVRPTDALLALHNLVFNELPEEEVHIHYRPAYWQPHVKLANVHGGRAADARLAARMAAQWHMLAGELNALEILQYPPVQAIWHAPLKNAAAGTRDA
;
A
#
# COMPACT_ATOMS: atom_id res chain seq x y z
N MET A 1 3.07 17.50 -9.88
CA MET A 1 3.18 16.81 -8.57
C MET A 1 2.73 15.39 -8.76
N PRO A 2 3.49 14.39 -8.29
CA PRO A 2 3.13 12.99 -8.44
C PRO A 2 1.91 12.60 -7.58
N PHE A 3 1.26 11.50 -7.98
CA PHE A 3 0.11 10.94 -7.29
C PHE A 3 0.38 9.49 -6.95
N ALA A 4 -0.11 9.06 -5.77
CA ALA A 4 -0.13 7.66 -5.37
C ALA A 4 -1.57 7.16 -5.26
N PHE A 5 -1.79 5.95 -5.75
CA PHE A 5 -3.03 5.20 -5.59
C PHE A 5 -2.78 4.16 -4.51
N ASN A 6 -3.48 4.26 -3.39
CA ASN A 6 -3.26 3.42 -2.22
C ASN A 6 -4.52 2.64 -1.88
N LEU A 7 -4.36 1.35 -1.59
CA LEU A 7 -5.39 0.55 -0.95
C LEU A 7 -5.22 0.66 0.56
N THR A 8 -6.26 1.07 1.25
CA THR A 8 -6.28 1.19 2.72
C THR A 8 -6.91 -0.03 3.36
N PHE A 9 -6.42 -0.37 4.54
CA PHE A 9 -6.90 -1.51 5.31
C PHE A 9 -8.18 -1.20 6.08
N ASP A 10 -8.87 -2.25 6.48
CA ASP A 10 -9.92 -2.17 7.48
C ASP A 10 -9.38 -1.61 8.82
N PRO A 11 -10.25 -1.02 9.68
CA PRO A 11 -9.78 -0.35 10.90
C PRO A 11 -9.02 -1.27 11.85
N LYS A 12 -9.37 -2.56 11.95
CA LYS A 12 -8.71 -3.51 12.83
C LYS A 12 -7.29 -3.78 12.36
N THR A 13 -7.12 -4.08 11.08
CA THR A 13 -5.81 -4.34 10.47
C THR A 13 -4.93 -3.09 10.50
N SER A 14 -5.50 -1.91 10.23
CA SER A 14 -4.80 -0.63 10.34
C SER A 14 -4.23 -0.43 11.75
N LEU A 15 -5.02 -0.66 12.78
CA LEU A 15 -4.58 -0.54 14.17
C LEU A 15 -3.42 -1.49 14.52
N GLU A 16 -3.46 -2.74 14.04
CA GLU A 16 -2.35 -3.69 14.26
C GLU A 16 -1.05 -3.22 13.59
N ILE A 17 -1.14 -2.66 12.36
CA ILE A 17 0.04 -2.12 11.68
C ILE A 17 0.55 -0.85 12.39
N GLU A 18 -0.33 0.01 12.88
CA GLU A 18 0.03 1.21 13.66
C GLU A 18 0.76 0.85 14.95
N ARG A 19 0.40 -0.26 15.60
CA ARG A 19 1.15 -0.79 16.76
C ARG A 19 2.57 -1.19 16.38
N LEU A 20 2.79 -1.70 15.16
CA LEU A 20 4.14 -1.97 14.66
C LEU A 20 4.93 -0.67 14.47
N TYR A 21 4.32 0.39 13.95
CA TYR A 21 4.98 1.71 13.85
C TYR A 21 5.43 2.21 15.23
N ALA A 22 4.57 2.07 16.25
CA ALA A 22 4.92 2.44 17.61
C ALA A 22 6.07 1.58 18.17
N GLY A 23 6.07 0.28 17.87
CA GLY A 23 7.16 -0.63 18.25
C GLY A 23 8.50 -0.28 17.57
N LEU A 24 8.46 0.09 16.29
CA LEU A 24 9.65 0.52 15.55
C LEU A 24 10.24 1.83 16.09
N ALA A 25 9.39 2.75 16.52
CA ALA A 25 9.83 4.00 17.15
C ALA A 25 10.65 3.75 18.43
N ALA A 26 10.40 2.65 19.14
CA ALA A 26 11.16 2.25 20.31
C ALA A 26 12.54 1.63 19.96
N LEU A 27 12.82 1.32 18.70
CA LEU A 27 14.08 0.73 18.23
C LEU A 27 15.08 1.76 17.68
N ASP A 28 14.95 3.05 18.06
CA ASP A 28 15.80 4.15 17.59
C ASP A 28 15.79 4.38 16.06
N ILE A 29 14.77 3.86 15.37
CA ILE A 29 14.54 4.23 13.97
C ILE A 29 14.05 5.68 13.95
N PRO A 30 14.69 6.59 13.22
CA PRO A 30 14.35 8.00 13.25
C PRO A 30 12.87 8.23 12.96
N LYS A 31 12.14 8.86 13.90
CA LYS A 31 10.68 9.08 13.79
C LYS A 31 10.26 9.80 12.52
N ARG A 32 11.11 10.68 11.99
CA ARG A 32 10.86 11.41 10.74
C ARG A 32 10.83 10.52 9.51
N ASP A 33 11.36 9.31 9.62
CA ASP A 33 11.38 8.32 8.54
C ASP A 33 10.22 7.33 8.64
N LEU A 34 9.43 7.39 9.74
CA LEU A 34 8.18 6.64 9.84
C LEU A 34 7.11 7.31 8.98
N ILE A 35 6.36 6.50 8.26
CA ILE A 35 5.30 6.99 7.38
C ILE A 35 4.04 7.22 8.21
N THR A 36 3.97 8.38 8.83
CA THR A 36 2.85 8.77 9.70
C THR A 36 1.92 9.81 9.07
N GLN A 37 2.24 10.27 7.85
CA GLN A 37 1.44 11.32 7.19
C GLN A 37 0.14 10.78 6.57
N TYR A 38 0.07 9.47 6.36
CA TYR A 38 -1.11 8.75 5.91
C TYR A 38 -1.12 7.36 6.56
N GLY A 39 -2.29 6.77 6.74
CA GLY A 39 -2.46 5.48 7.41
C GLY A 39 -1.78 4.31 6.67
N PRO A 40 -1.76 3.13 7.28
CA PRO A 40 -1.25 1.91 6.65
C PRO A 40 -1.95 1.63 5.32
N CYS A 41 -1.17 1.41 4.26
CA CYS A 41 -1.71 1.16 2.93
C CYS A 41 -0.78 0.30 2.08
N VAL A 42 -1.34 -0.26 1.02
CA VAL A 42 -0.60 -0.87 -0.09
C VAL A 42 -0.64 0.09 -1.26
N THR A 43 0.50 0.64 -1.66
CA THR A 43 0.56 1.49 -2.85
C THR A 43 0.41 0.62 -4.10
N VAL A 44 -0.64 0.90 -4.85
CA VAL A 44 -0.96 0.22 -6.11
C VAL A 44 -0.13 0.82 -7.25
N LEU A 45 -0.18 2.15 -7.38
CA LEU A 45 0.53 2.89 -8.42
C LEU A 45 1.09 4.20 -7.88
N VAL A 46 2.19 4.63 -8.50
CA VAL A 46 2.69 6.00 -8.42
C VAL A 46 2.82 6.53 -9.84
N VAL A 47 2.24 7.70 -10.09
CA VAL A 47 2.24 8.34 -11.42
C VAL A 47 2.82 9.74 -11.38
N GLY A 48 3.34 10.17 -12.53
CA GLY A 48 3.88 11.50 -12.73
C GLY A 48 2.80 12.60 -12.73
N ASP A 49 3.25 13.83 -12.91
CA ASP A 49 2.41 15.04 -12.84
C ASP A 49 1.66 15.36 -14.14
N ARG A 50 1.88 14.60 -15.20
CA ARG A 50 1.14 14.73 -16.47
C ARG A 50 -0.22 14.07 -16.43
N VAL A 51 -0.42 13.13 -15.48
CA VAL A 51 -1.72 12.48 -15.27
C VAL A 51 -2.66 13.46 -14.58
N ARG A 52 -3.88 13.60 -15.09
CA ARG A 52 -4.94 14.37 -14.44
C ARG A 52 -5.76 13.44 -13.54
N PRO A 53 -5.68 13.55 -12.21
CA PRO A 53 -6.39 12.64 -11.31
C PRO A 53 -7.90 12.60 -11.53
N ALA A 54 -8.50 13.74 -11.89
CA ALA A 54 -9.93 13.84 -12.15
C ALA A 54 -10.42 12.84 -13.22
N PHE A 55 -9.66 12.67 -14.31
CA PHE A 55 -10.02 11.71 -15.35
C PHE A 55 -10.00 10.27 -14.82
N VAL A 56 -8.95 9.92 -14.06
CA VAL A 56 -8.85 8.58 -13.46
C VAL A 56 -9.95 8.34 -12.44
N VAL A 57 -10.27 9.34 -11.62
CA VAL A 57 -11.38 9.29 -10.64
C VAL A 57 -12.71 8.99 -11.32
N ASP A 58 -13.01 9.63 -12.45
CA ASP A 58 -14.28 9.42 -13.14
C ASP A 58 -14.41 7.99 -13.68
N VAL A 59 -13.33 7.41 -14.19
CA VAL A 59 -13.31 6.00 -14.61
C VAL A 59 -13.45 5.06 -13.40
N LEU A 60 -12.70 5.32 -12.33
CA LEU A 60 -12.72 4.49 -11.12
C LEU A 60 -14.09 4.50 -10.44
N LYS A 61 -14.81 5.63 -10.43
CA LYS A 61 -16.20 5.72 -9.93
C LYS A 61 -17.14 4.74 -10.60
N LEU A 62 -16.92 4.43 -11.87
CA LEU A 62 -17.74 3.49 -12.63
C LEU A 62 -17.36 2.03 -12.37
N ARG A 63 -16.10 1.75 -12.09
CA ARG A 63 -15.56 0.39 -12.01
C ARG A 63 -15.44 -0.17 -10.59
N LEU A 64 -15.05 0.67 -9.63
CA LEU A 64 -14.83 0.25 -8.24
C LEU A 64 -16.08 -0.26 -7.50
N PRO A 65 -17.31 0.25 -7.74
CA PRO A 65 -18.49 -0.26 -7.06
C PRO A 65 -18.76 -1.75 -7.33
N GLU A 66 -18.17 -2.31 -8.38
CA GLU A 66 -18.28 -3.73 -8.72
C GLU A 66 -17.21 -4.59 -8.04
N MET A 67 -16.17 -3.96 -7.47
CA MET A 67 -15.06 -4.65 -6.83
C MET A 67 -15.32 -4.83 -5.34
N GLY A 68 -15.18 -6.06 -4.87
CA GLY A 68 -15.25 -6.38 -3.45
C GLY A 68 -13.98 -5.95 -2.71
N SER A 69 -14.05 -5.94 -1.37
CA SER A 69 -12.86 -5.86 -0.53
C SER A 69 -11.88 -6.99 -0.89
N VAL A 70 -10.58 -6.70 -0.73
CA VAL A 70 -9.52 -7.64 -1.12
C VAL A 70 -8.83 -8.16 0.12
N SER A 71 -8.90 -9.48 0.34
CA SER A 71 -8.15 -10.11 1.43
C SER A 71 -6.65 -9.91 1.24
N ALA A 72 -5.98 -9.51 2.30
CA ALA A 72 -4.55 -9.26 2.35
C ALA A 72 -3.89 -10.08 3.45
N ALA A 73 -2.81 -10.79 3.10
CA ALA A 73 -1.96 -11.49 4.06
C ALA A 73 -0.58 -10.79 4.07
N LEU A 74 -0.26 -10.17 5.19
CA LEU A 74 1.05 -9.57 5.44
C LEU A 74 1.97 -10.66 5.95
N THR A 75 2.94 -11.07 5.15
CA THR A 75 3.68 -12.31 5.38
C THR A 75 4.94 -12.12 6.21
N GLU A 76 5.85 -11.27 5.77
CA GLU A 76 7.16 -11.14 6.43
C GLU A 76 7.73 -9.72 6.27
N PRO A 77 8.48 -9.24 7.26
CA PRO A 77 9.31 -8.04 7.12
C PRO A 77 10.39 -8.26 6.06
N CYS A 78 10.58 -7.27 5.20
CA CYS A 78 11.58 -7.29 4.14
C CYS A 78 12.11 -5.87 3.88
N ILE A 79 13.23 -5.79 3.17
CA ILE A 79 13.71 -4.53 2.60
C ILE A 79 13.29 -4.46 1.14
N ILE A 80 12.60 -3.39 0.81
CA ILE A 80 12.27 -3.04 -0.58
C ILE A 80 13.30 -2.03 -1.04
N ASP A 81 13.94 -2.32 -2.17
CA ASP A 81 14.93 -1.43 -2.78
C ASP A 81 14.27 -0.12 -3.22
N GLY A 82 15.00 0.97 -2.98
CA GLY A 82 14.55 2.31 -3.31
C GLY A 82 15.57 3.36 -2.88
N THR A 83 15.24 4.62 -3.05
CA THR A 83 16.08 5.74 -2.62
C THR A 83 15.25 6.69 -1.75
N PRO A 84 15.28 6.53 -0.41
CA PRO A 84 15.97 5.49 0.37
C PRO A 84 15.29 4.12 0.33
N PRO A 85 15.99 3.02 0.70
CA PRO A 85 15.38 1.72 0.89
C PRO A 85 14.31 1.74 1.98
N ALA A 86 13.33 0.84 1.89
CA ALA A 86 12.22 0.79 2.83
C ALA A 86 12.14 -0.55 3.57
N LEU A 87 12.08 -0.51 4.90
CA LEU A 87 11.59 -1.60 5.70
C LEU A 87 10.09 -1.71 5.49
N SER A 88 9.63 -2.88 5.11
CA SER A 88 8.25 -3.10 4.69
C SER A 88 7.73 -4.46 5.14
N LEU A 89 6.42 -4.64 5.18
CA LEU A 89 5.77 -5.93 5.26
C LEU A 89 5.35 -6.35 3.86
N ARG A 90 5.78 -7.52 3.43
CA ARG A 90 5.34 -8.08 2.16
C ARG A 90 3.87 -8.47 2.23
N VAL A 91 3.11 -8.11 1.21
CA VAL A 91 1.73 -8.55 1.05
C VAL A 91 1.70 -9.67 0.02
N ARG A 92 1.05 -10.79 0.36
CA ARG A 92 0.90 -11.90 -0.59
C ARG A 92 0.01 -11.47 -1.75
N PRO A 93 0.49 -11.55 -3.01
CA PRO A 93 -0.35 -11.30 -4.17
C PRO A 93 -1.50 -12.32 -4.21
N THR A 94 -2.73 -11.84 -4.38
CA THR A 94 -3.91 -12.66 -4.67
C THR A 94 -4.44 -12.25 -6.04
N ASP A 95 -5.21 -13.12 -6.70
CA ASP A 95 -5.80 -12.79 -8.00
C ASP A 95 -6.67 -11.53 -7.93
N ALA A 96 -7.41 -11.33 -6.82
CA ALA A 96 -8.21 -10.14 -6.60
C ALA A 96 -7.34 -8.88 -6.48
N LEU A 97 -6.21 -8.94 -5.75
CA LEU A 97 -5.28 -7.83 -5.61
C LEU A 97 -4.61 -7.49 -6.95
N LEU A 98 -4.20 -8.50 -7.70
CA LEU A 98 -3.61 -8.33 -9.04
C LEU A 98 -4.64 -7.78 -10.04
N ALA A 99 -5.89 -8.25 -9.98
CA ALA A 99 -6.97 -7.74 -10.83
C ALA A 99 -7.24 -6.25 -10.57
N LEU A 100 -7.26 -5.84 -9.29
CA LEU A 100 -7.43 -4.43 -8.93
C LEU A 100 -6.23 -3.58 -9.37
N HIS A 101 -5.01 -4.06 -9.18
CA HIS A 101 -3.81 -3.39 -9.67
C HIS A 101 -3.89 -3.18 -11.18
N ASN A 102 -4.18 -4.24 -11.94
CA ASN A 102 -4.30 -4.17 -13.40
C ASN A 102 -5.44 -3.26 -13.85
N LEU A 103 -6.57 -3.24 -13.14
CA LEU A 103 -7.68 -2.34 -13.43
C LEU A 103 -7.19 -0.88 -13.37
N VAL A 104 -6.52 -0.49 -12.28
CA VAL A 104 -6.05 0.90 -12.13
C VAL A 104 -4.92 1.21 -13.13
N PHE A 105 -4.01 0.25 -13.35
CA PHE A 105 -2.91 0.41 -14.30
C PHE A 105 -3.38 0.65 -15.73
N ASN A 106 -4.38 -0.10 -16.20
CA ASN A 106 -4.88 -0.02 -17.57
C ASN A 106 -5.62 1.28 -17.89
N GLU A 107 -6.00 2.05 -16.86
CA GLU A 107 -6.62 3.37 -17.05
C GLU A 107 -5.58 4.52 -17.18
N LEU A 108 -4.29 4.17 -17.18
CA LEU A 108 -3.20 5.15 -17.16
C LEU A 108 -2.22 4.90 -18.30
N PRO A 109 -1.61 5.96 -18.87
CA PRO A 109 -0.49 5.78 -19.79
C PRO A 109 0.69 5.09 -19.07
N GLU A 110 1.17 3.97 -19.63
CA GLU A 110 2.25 3.18 -18.99
C GLU A 110 3.51 4.02 -18.73
N GLU A 111 3.85 4.93 -19.63
CA GLU A 111 5.01 5.81 -19.51
C GLU A 111 4.93 6.76 -18.30
N GLU A 112 3.74 7.06 -17.83
CA GLU A 112 3.53 7.92 -16.65
C GLU A 112 3.55 7.12 -15.35
N VAL A 113 3.43 5.78 -15.41
CA VAL A 113 3.50 4.91 -14.23
C VAL A 113 4.95 4.63 -13.89
N HIS A 114 5.33 4.92 -12.64
CA HIS A 114 6.67 4.65 -12.14
C HIS A 114 6.99 3.15 -12.26
N ILE A 115 8.20 2.82 -12.77
CA ILE A 115 8.57 1.47 -13.18
C ILE A 115 8.33 0.39 -12.11
N HIS A 116 8.57 0.67 -10.84
CA HIS A 116 8.37 -0.29 -9.74
C HIS A 116 6.90 -0.66 -9.50
N TYR A 117 5.97 0.10 -10.08
CA TYR A 117 4.53 -0.14 -9.95
C TYR A 117 3.90 -0.71 -11.23
N ARG A 118 4.69 -0.94 -12.27
CA ARG A 118 4.19 -1.65 -13.46
C ARG A 118 3.99 -3.14 -13.16
N PRO A 119 3.03 -3.82 -13.79
CA PRO A 119 2.66 -5.21 -13.46
C PRO A 119 3.83 -6.18 -13.35
N ALA A 120 4.83 -6.06 -14.21
CA ALA A 120 6.01 -6.93 -14.22
C ALA A 120 6.96 -6.74 -13.01
N TYR A 121 6.89 -5.59 -12.33
CA TYR A 121 7.82 -5.21 -11.25
C TYR A 121 7.13 -4.95 -9.92
N TRP A 122 5.81 -4.86 -9.91
CA TRP A 122 5.08 -4.52 -8.71
C TRP A 122 5.18 -5.60 -7.64
N GLN A 123 5.64 -5.18 -6.48
CA GLN A 123 5.73 -6.01 -5.28
C GLN A 123 4.84 -5.39 -4.21
N PRO A 124 3.63 -5.91 -3.99
CA PRO A 124 2.72 -5.34 -3.00
C PRO A 124 3.32 -5.43 -1.59
N HIS A 125 3.35 -4.31 -0.91
CA HIS A 125 3.92 -4.20 0.43
C HIS A 125 3.31 -3.04 1.22
N VAL A 126 3.39 -3.15 2.53
CA VAL A 126 3.11 -2.04 3.46
C VAL A 126 4.44 -1.47 3.92
N LYS A 127 4.71 -0.24 3.59
CA LYS A 127 5.92 0.46 4.00
C LYS A 127 5.84 0.80 5.49
N LEU A 128 6.84 0.42 6.27
CA LEU A 128 6.94 0.70 7.71
C LEU A 128 7.84 1.89 8.02
N ALA A 129 9.01 1.95 7.38
CA ALA A 129 9.98 3.02 7.60
C ALA A 129 10.94 3.13 6.41
N ASN A 130 11.56 4.31 6.23
CA ASN A 130 12.78 4.40 5.45
C ASN A 130 13.96 3.92 6.31
N VAL A 131 14.94 3.27 5.70
CA VAL A 131 16.13 2.78 6.41
C VAL A 131 17.39 3.32 5.75
N HIS A 132 18.39 3.63 6.58
CA HIS A 132 19.60 4.32 6.15
C HIS A 132 20.88 3.70 6.75
N GLY A 133 20.76 2.53 7.40
CA GLY A 133 21.85 1.83 8.06
C GLY A 133 22.82 1.12 7.09
N GLY A 134 22.49 1.14 5.80
CA GLY A 134 23.17 0.39 4.77
C GLY A 134 22.71 -1.06 4.69
N ARG A 135 22.89 -1.68 3.51
CA ARG A 135 22.30 -2.97 3.13
C ARG A 135 22.42 -4.07 4.20
N ALA A 136 23.58 -4.18 4.84
CA ALA A 136 23.80 -5.23 5.85
C ALA A 136 23.08 -4.94 7.18
N ALA A 137 23.01 -3.68 7.60
CA ALA A 137 22.30 -3.29 8.83
C ALA A 137 20.79 -3.40 8.64
N ASP A 138 20.29 -2.93 7.49
CA ASP A 138 18.87 -2.96 7.12
C ASP A 138 18.38 -4.42 7.00
N ALA A 139 19.16 -5.30 6.38
CA ALA A 139 18.86 -6.72 6.30
C ALA A 139 18.82 -7.40 7.69
N ARG A 140 19.73 -7.04 8.60
CA ARG A 140 19.70 -7.56 10.00
C ARG A 140 18.48 -7.07 10.75
N LEU A 141 18.04 -5.83 10.53
CA LEU A 141 16.82 -5.29 11.12
C LEU A 141 15.59 -6.08 10.65
N ALA A 142 15.45 -6.28 9.34
CA ALA A 142 14.37 -7.07 8.78
C ALA A 142 14.36 -8.51 9.30
N ALA A 143 15.53 -9.17 9.38
CA ALA A 143 15.67 -10.53 9.91
C ALA A 143 15.28 -10.63 11.40
N ARG A 144 15.65 -9.63 12.23
CA ARG A 144 15.26 -9.58 13.65
C ARG A 144 13.76 -9.45 13.80
N MET A 145 13.11 -8.63 12.98
CA MET A 145 11.66 -8.52 12.97
C MET A 145 10.99 -9.81 12.49
N ALA A 146 11.51 -10.43 11.44
CA ALA A 146 10.98 -11.67 10.90
C ALA A 146 11.01 -12.82 11.92
N ALA A 147 12.04 -12.88 12.78
CA ALA A 147 12.14 -13.90 13.83
C ALA A 147 11.01 -13.84 14.88
N GLN A 148 10.34 -12.71 15.01
CA GLN A 148 9.24 -12.48 15.96
C GLN A 148 7.89 -12.21 15.25
N TRP A 149 7.90 -12.25 13.91
CA TRP A 149 6.75 -11.91 13.11
C TRP A 149 5.75 -13.06 13.04
N HIS A 150 4.50 -12.72 13.20
CA HIS A 150 3.37 -13.60 12.92
C HIS A 150 2.56 -13.00 11.78
N MET A 151 2.21 -13.83 10.81
CA MET A 151 1.41 -13.39 9.67
C MET A 151 0.14 -12.66 10.14
N LEU A 152 -0.06 -11.46 9.64
CA LEU A 152 -1.27 -10.69 9.87
C LEU A 152 -2.18 -10.79 8.64
N ALA A 153 -3.43 -11.19 8.87
CA ALA A 153 -4.47 -11.20 7.85
C ALA A 153 -5.44 -10.04 8.07
N GLY A 154 -5.84 -9.39 6.97
CA GLY A 154 -6.77 -8.27 7.00
C GLY A 154 -7.45 -8.08 5.65
N GLU A 155 -8.19 -7.01 5.51
CA GLU A 155 -8.87 -6.63 4.26
C GLU A 155 -8.46 -5.23 3.81
N LEU A 156 -8.22 -5.10 2.51
CA LEU A 156 -8.11 -3.82 1.83
C LEU A 156 -9.52 -3.43 1.40
N ASN A 157 -10.05 -2.34 1.95
CA ASN A 157 -11.47 -2.01 1.85
C ASN A 157 -11.77 -0.67 1.20
N ALA A 158 -10.75 0.12 0.86
CA ALA A 158 -10.93 1.37 0.11
C ALA A 158 -9.72 1.66 -0.78
N LEU A 159 -9.97 2.44 -1.84
CA LEU A 159 -8.93 3.03 -2.68
C LEU A 159 -8.88 4.53 -2.43
N GLU A 160 -7.68 5.04 -2.22
CA GLU A 160 -7.39 6.45 -1.98
C GLU A 160 -6.38 6.96 -3.00
N ILE A 161 -6.56 8.20 -3.45
CA ILE A 161 -5.57 8.90 -4.28
C ILE A 161 -4.97 10.02 -3.45
N LEU A 162 -3.66 9.95 -3.27
CA LEU A 162 -2.86 10.97 -2.60
C LEU A 162 -2.02 11.75 -3.59
N GLN A 163 -1.94 13.05 -3.38
CA GLN A 163 -0.97 13.95 -4.03
C GLN A 163 0.17 14.23 -3.06
N TYR A 164 1.41 14.37 -3.56
CA TYR A 164 2.55 14.76 -2.73
C TYR A 164 3.66 15.45 -3.53
N PRO A 165 4.56 16.21 -2.86
CA PRO A 165 4.38 16.88 -1.57
C PRO A 165 3.56 18.18 -1.66
N PRO A 166 2.83 18.64 -0.61
CA PRO A 166 2.59 17.90 0.64
C PRO A 166 1.60 16.74 0.44
N VAL A 167 1.55 15.80 1.37
CA VAL A 167 0.58 14.69 1.30
C VAL A 167 -0.82 15.24 1.50
N GLN A 168 -1.66 15.02 0.51
CA GLN A 168 -3.06 15.44 0.51
C GLN A 168 -3.93 14.37 -0.15
N ALA A 169 -4.93 13.89 0.58
CA ALA A 169 -5.95 13.03 -0.01
C ALA A 169 -6.83 13.87 -0.95
N ILE A 170 -6.87 13.48 -2.23
CA ILE A 170 -7.68 14.16 -3.25
C ILE A 170 -8.92 13.37 -3.62
N TRP A 171 -8.96 12.09 -3.31
CA TRP A 171 -10.09 11.23 -3.52
C TRP A 171 -10.01 9.97 -2.67
N HIS A 172 -11.17 9.44 -2.26
CA HIS A 172 -11.31 8.19 -1.53
C HIS A 172 -12.62 7.53 -1.92
N ALA A 173 -12.61 6.20 -2.09
CA ALA A 173 -13.81 5.41 -2.30
C ALA A 173 -13.71 4.04 -1.61
N PRO A 174 -14.76 3.61 -0.89
CA PRO A 174 -14.81 2.26 -0.36
C PRO A 174 -14.95 1.24 -1.48
N LEU A 175 -14.35 0.08 -1.31
CA LEU A 175 -14.62 -1.12 -2.09
C LEU A 175 -15.88 -1.78 -1.54
N LYS A 176 -16.59 -2.54 -2.39
CA LYS A 176 -17.81 -3.24 -1.97
C LYS A 176 -17.46 -4.30 -0.93
N ASN A 177 -18.11 -4.29 0.23
CA ASN A 177 -17.91 -5.32 1.24
C ASN A 177 -18.45 -6.68 0.76
N ALA A 178 -17.61 -7.68 0.67
CA ALA A 178 -18.02 -9.04 0.32
C ALA A 178 -19.02 -9.63 1.35
N ALA A 179 -19.03 -9.14 2.60
CA ALA A 179 -19.95 -9.58 3.65
C ALA A 179 -21.40 -9.09 3.49
N ALA A 180 -21.69 -8.14 2.60
CA ALA A 180 -23.04 -7.63 2.36
C ALA A 180 -23.84 -8.48 1.35
N GLY A 181 -23.21 -9.47 0.71
CA GLY A 181 -23.81 -10.29 -0.36
C GLY A 181 -24.42 -11.62 0.05
N THR A 182 -24.42 -12.00 1.34
CA THR A 182 -24.88 -13.33 1.81
C THR A 182 -25.97 -13.26 2.90
N ARG A 183 -26.87 -12.30 2.79
CA ARG A 183 -28.09 -12.33 3.60
C ARG A 183 -29.30 -12.04 2.69
N ASP A 184 -29.55 -12.93 1.75
CA ASP A 184 -30.87 -13.13 1.16
C ASP A 184 -30.84 -14.48 0.40
N ALA A 185 -31.14 -15.55 1.10
CA ALA A 185 -31.65 -16.81 0.58
C ALA A 185 -32.36 -17.55 1.72
#